data_ce71edfc6827bcf32035755a0bc79b88
#
_entry.id   ce71edfc6827bcf32035755a0bc79b88
#
_cell.length_a   1.000
_cell.length_b   1.000
_cell.length_c   1.000
_cell.angle_alpha   90.00
_cell.angle_beta   90.00
_cell.angle_gamma   90.00
#
_symmetry.space_group_name_H-M   'P 1'
#
loop_
_entity.id
_entity.type
_entity.pdbx_description
1 polymer ?
#
loop_
_entity_poly.entity_id
_entity_poly.type
_entity_poly.pdbx_seq_one_letter_code
_entity_poly.pdbx_strand_id
1 'polypeptide(L)'
;TILAWPHNPNDWPGKFSPINWVYTEIVKNIVPYERVRLIVKSVDHEKRIKSMLNKAHVDISQIDFLQFDTDRSWMRDSSPSFIKDSKGNVKAVHFLFNGWAKYDNWKKDVFLPEFLTQTINKKLIAAKYKNRHVVLEGGSIDVNGKGTLVTTEECLLDDKIQVRNPGFSKTDYSEVFKKYLGISNVIWLNKGITGDDTHGHVDDLCRFVNPNTLLIVKEDNPKDDNYYNLNENIEILQDIKLENGKKPEIITLPMPSALWFDKMRLPASYANFYITNGSVLVPTFNDGNDRKALGIISECFPTRKVIGIHAVDLVWGLGTLHCLAHEEPA
;
A
#
# COMPACT_ATOMS: atom_id res chain seq x y z
N THR A 1 8.53 -10.32 0.56
CA THR A 1 8.13 -9.00 0.03
C THR A 1 8.48 -8.85 -1.44
N ILE A 2 7.60 -8.22 -2.23
CA ILE A 2 7.82 -7.80 -3.62
C ILE A 2 8.06 -6.29 -3.61
N LEU A 3 9.14 -5.85 -4.26
CA LEU A 3 9.53 -4.45 -4.46
C LEU A 3 9.99 -4.24 -5.90
N ALA A 4 9.86 -3.04 -6.45
CA ALA A 4 10.57 -2.64 -7.65
C ALA A 4 11.53 -1.50 -7.33
N TRP A 5 12.81 -1.65 -7.74
CA TRP A 5 13.77 -0.57 -7.50
C TRP A 5 13.42 0.67 -8.33
N PRO A 6 13.41 1.86 -7.73
CA PRO A 6 13.09 3.10 -8.42
C PRO A 6 13.91 3.30 -9.69
N HIS A 7 13.24 3.59 -10.79
CA HIS A 7 13.89 3.76 -12.09
C HIS A 7 13.29 4.88 -12.95
N ASN A 8 12.12 5.39 -12.57
CA ASN A 8 11.45 6.49 -13.25
C ASN A 8 11.70 7.81 -12.49
N PRO A 9 12.54 8.74 -13.01
CA PRO A 9 12.82 10.00 -12.33
C PRO A 9 11.61 10.92 -12.24
N ASN A 10 10.57 10.69 -13.06
CA ASN A 10 9.35 11.49 -13.01
C ASN A 10 8.47 11.16 -11.80
N ASP A 11 8.71 10.04 -11.12
CA ASP A 11 8.01 9.75 -9.86
C ASP A 11 8.53 10.63 -8.70
N TRP A 12 9.80 11.11 -8.79
CA TRP A 12 10.43 12.02 -7.82
C TRP A 12 11.14 13.17 -8.54
N PRO A 13 10.42 14.11 -9.18
CA PRO A 13 11.03 15.19 -9.98
C PRO A 13 12.03 16.01 -9.16
N GLY A 14 13.28 16.10 -9.63
CA GLY A 14 14.35 16.85 -8.95
C GLY A 14 14.92 16.19 -7.68
N LYS A 15 14.32 15.10 -7.16
CA LYS A 15 14.72 14.40 -5.93
C LYS A 15 14.98 12.90 -6.10
N PHE A 16 15.20 12.43 -7.31
CA PHE A 16 15.36 10.99 -7.60
C PHE A 16 16.61 10.36 -6.94
N SER A 17 17.71 11.11 -6.84
CA SER A 17 18.96 10.58 -6.30
C SER A 17 18.85 10.08 -4.84
N PRO A 18 18.28 10.83 -3.88
CA PRO A 18 18.12 10.38 -2.51
C PRO A 18 17.23 9.16 -2.34
N ILE A 19 16.31 8.89 -3.26
CA ILE A 19 15.39 7.75 -3.18
C ILE A 19 16.13 6.42 -3.16
N ASN A 20 17.25 6.30 -3.85
CA ASN A 20 18.08 5.10 -3.81
C ASN A 20 18.60 4.78 -2.39
N TRP A 21 18.90 5.80 -1.59
CA TRP A 21 19.32 5.63 -0.19
C TRP A 21 18.17 5.14 0.68
N VAL A 22 16.99 5.75 0.53
CA VAL A 22 15.79 5.34 1.27
C VAL A 22 15.43 3.89 0.91
N TYR A 23 15.48 3.52 -0.38
CA TYR A 23 15.23 2.14 -0.82
C TYR A 23 16.25 1.15 -0.26
N THR A 24 17.52 1.54 -0.18
CA THR A 24 18.55 0.74 0.45
C THR A 24 18.20 0.46 1.93
N GLU A 25 17.75 1.47 2.68
CA GLU A 25 17.31 1.31 4.07
C GLU A 25 16.05 0.44 4.19
N ILE A 26 15.08 0.59 3.27
CA ILE A 26 13.90 -0.28 3.23
C ILE A 26 14.31 -1.74 3.07
N VAL A 27 15.08 -2.07 2.03
CA VAL A 27 15.54 -3.44 1.77
C VAL A 27 16.37 -3.99 2.92
N LYS A 28 17.28 -3.19 3.49
CA LYS A 28 18.10 -3.56 4.64
C LYS A 28 17.28 -3.97 5.86
N ASN A 29 16.15 -3.33 6.09
CA ASN A 29 15.28 -3.60 7.24
C ASN A 29 14.22 -4.70 6.98
N ILE A 30 14.04 -5.14 5.74
CA ILE A 30 13.17 -6.28 5.38
C ILE A 30 13.95 -7.60 5.37
N VAL A 31 15.10 -7.62 4.72
CA VAL A 31 15.93 -8.82 4.47
C VAL A 31 16.22 -9.68 5.70
N PRO A 32 16.42 -9.14 6.93
CA PRO A 32 16.63 -9.98 8.11
C PRO A 32 15.43 -10.88 8.50
N TYR A 33 14.24 -10.60 7.99
CA TYR A 33 13.00 -11.23 8.41
C TYR A 33 12.31 -12.03 7.32
N GLU A 34 12.56 -11.69 6.05
CA GLU A 34 11.94 -12.36 4.92
C GLU A 34 12.68 -12.12 3.61
N ARG A 35 12.43 -12.99 2.65
CA ARG A 35 12.98 -12.87 1.30
C ARG A 35 12.38 -11.69 0.55
N VAL A 36 13.20 -10.97 -0.20
CA VAL A 36 12.79 -9.87 -1.07
C VAL A 36 12.86 -10.31 -2.52
N ARG A 37 11.76 -10.19 -3.26
CA ARG A 37 11.74 -10.25 -4.73
C ARG A 37 11.86 -8.84 -5.25
N LEU A 38 13.02 -8.52 -5.77
CA LEU A 38 13.36 -7.17 -6.21
C LEU A 38 13.33 -7.08 -7.74
N ILE A 39 12.32 -6.39 -8.25
CA ILE A 39 12.19 -6.12 -9.68
C ILE A 39 13.20 -5.06 -10.07
N VAL A 40 13.96 -5.35 -11.13
CA VAL A 40 14.99 -4.49 -11.69
C VAL A 40 14.84 -4.38 -13.21
N LYS A 41 15.08 -3.20 -13.75
CA LYS A 41 14.80 -2.89 -15.14
C LYS A 41 15.71 -3.64 -16.14
N SER A 42 16.96 -3.93 -15.75
CA SER A 42 17.97 -4.53 -16.64
C SER A 42 19.13 -5.13 -15.86
N VAL A 43 19.96 -5.91 -16.54
CA VAL A 43 21.22 -6.47 -15.98
C VAL A 43 22.14 -5.38 -15.42
N ASP A 44 22.31 -4.26 -16.13
CA ASP A 44 23.18 -3.18 -15.65
C ASP A 44 22.55 -2.40 -14.48
N HIS A 45 21.23 -2.32 -14.42
CA HIS A 45 20.51 -1.79 -13.27
C HIS A 45 20.73 -2.69 -12.05
N GLU A 46 20.59 -4.01 -12.21
CA GLU A 46 20.86 -5.00 -11.18
C GLU A 46 22.29 -4.91 -10.63
N LYS A 47 23.31 -4.80 -11.48
CA LYS A 47 24.71 -4.67 -11.06
C LYS A 47 24.92 -3.44 -10.18
N ARG A 48 24.33 -2.29 -10.54
CA ARG A 48 24.40 -1.05 -9.76
C ARG A 48 23.74 -1.19 -8.40
N ILE A 49 22.54 -1.79 -8.36
CA ILE A 49 21.79 -2.03 -7.13
C ILE A 49 22.56 -2.97 -6.21
N LYS A 50 23.07 -4.10 -6.72
CA LYS A 50 23.91 -5.03 -5.95
C LYS A 50 25.12 -4.34 -5.33
N SER A 51 25.78 -3.45 -6.08
CA SER A 51 26.90 -2.66 -5.55
C SER A 51 26.47 -1.74 -4.40
N MET A 52 25.29 -1.09 -4.51
CA MET A 52 24.76 -0.22 -3.45
C MET A 52 24.40 -1.02 -2.20
N LEU A 53 23.65 -2.12 -2.36
CA LEU A 53 23.23 -2.97 -1.25
C LEU A 53 24.43 -3.60 -0.52
N ASN A 54 25.45 -4.06 -1.26
CA ASN A 54 26.70 -4.58 -0.67
C ASN A 54 27.45 -3.52 0.14
N LYS A 55 27.53 -2.28 -0.35
CA LYS A 55 28.13 -1.15 0.41
C LYS A 55 27.38 -0.83 1.70
N ALA A 56 26.07 -1.08 1.70
CA ALA A 56 25.21 -0.92 2.89
C ALA A 56 25.19 -2.16 3.80
N HIS A 57 25.99 -3.18 3.50
CA HIS A 57 26.05 -4.45 4.23
C HIS A 57 24.73 -5.21 4.27
N VAL A 58 23.95 -5.16 3.18
CA VAL A 58 22.71 -5.94 3.04
C VAL A 58 23.07 -7.35 2.58
N ASP A 59 22.44 -8.36 3.19
CA ASP A 59 22.58 -9.75 2.76
C ASP A 59 21.80 -9.99 1.46
N ILE A 60 22.49 -9.85 0.32
CA ILE A 60 21.90 -10.04 -1.01
C ILE A 60 21.53 -11.49 -1.33
N SER A 61 21.94 -12.49 -0.51
CA SER A 61 21.52 -13.89 -0.67
C SER A 61 20.03 -14.09 -0.38
N GLN A 62 19.41 -13.16 0.35
CA GLN A 62 17.98 -13.13 0.63
C GLN A 62 17.16 -12.36 -0.42
N ILE A 63 17.79 -11.95 -1.53
CA ILE A 63 17.14 -11.15 -2.57
C ILE A 63 17.11 -11.92 -3.89
N ASP A 64 15.91 -12.16 -4.40
CA ASP A 64 15.70 -12.65 -5.77
C ASP A 64 15.59 -11.43 -6.70
N PHE A 65 16.61 -11.19 -7.50
CA PHE A 65 16.58 -10.13 -8.51
C PHE A 65 15.81 -10.61 -9.74
N LEU A 66 14.70 -9.92 -10.05
CA LEU A 66 13.82 -10.25 -11.16
C LEU A 66 13.88 -9.15 -12.20
N GLN A 67 14.36 -9.51 -13.40
CA GLN A 67 14.46 -8.54 -14.50
C GLN A 67 13.12 -8.41 -15.20
N PHE A 68 12.48 -7.24 -15.00
CA PHE A 68 11.24 -6.88 -15.66
C PHE A 68 11.16 -5.35 -15.81
N ASP A 69 10.83 -4.88 -17.01
CA ASP A 69 10.74 -3.44 -17.31
C ASP A 69 9.33 -2.94 -16.99
N THR A 70 9.17 -2.32 -15.80
CA THR A 70 7.94 -1.65 -15.37
C THR A 70 7.95 -0.17 -15.78
N ASP A 71 6.76 0.43 -15.87
CA ASP A 71 6.64 1.89 -16.01
C ASP A 71 6.76 2.60 -14.65
N ARG A 72 6.28 1.96 -13.57
CA ARG A 72 6.22 2.49 -12.21
C ARG A 72 6.88 1.55 -11.20
N SER A 73 7.16 2.05 -9.99
CA SER A 73 7.77 1.27 -8.89
C SER A 73 6.77 0.96 -7.75
N TRP A 74 5.48 1.22 -7.95
CA TRP A 74 4.44 1.11 -6.94
C TRP A 74 3.83 -0.29 -6.92
N MET A 75 4.55 -1.22 -6.27
CA MET A 75 4.19 -2.64 -6.30
C MET A 75 2.90 -2.98 -5.56
N ARG A 76 2.47 -2.13 -4.64
CA ARG A 76 1.18 -2.29 -3.96
C ARG A 76 0.03 -2.33 -4.96
N ASP A 77 0.08 -1.50 -5.99
CA ASP A 77 -1.04 -1.24 -6.89
C ASP A 77 -0.98 -2.05 -8.18
N SER A 78 0.21 -2.45 -8.62
CA SER A 78 0.41 -3.18 -9.88
C SER A 78 0.67 -4.68 -9.70
N SER A 79 0.99 -5.15 -8.48
CA SER A 79 1.16 -6.59 -8.21
C SER A 79 -0.19 -7.31 -8.08
N PRO A 80 -0.23 -8.64 -8.30
CA PRO A 80 -1.46 -9.41 -8.11
C PRO A 80 -1.80 -9.54 -6.63
N SER A 81 -3.08 -9.52 -6.26
CA SER A 81 -3.52 -9.82 -4.90
C SER A 81 -3.41 -11.31 -4.61
N PHE A 82 -2.68 -11.68 -3.57
CA PHE A 82 -2.54 -13.09 -3.17
C PHE A 82 -3.65 -13.50 -2.21
N ILE A 83 -4.22 -14.68 -2.46
CA ILE A 83 -5.24 -15.29 -1.60
C ILE A 83 -4.83 -16.71 -1.19
N LYS A 84 -5.23 -17.12 0.01
CA LYS A 84 -5.11 -18.51 0.48
C LYS A 84 -6.48 -19.18 0.48
N ASP A 85 -6.58 -20.38 -0.08
CA ASP A 85 -7.78 -21.19 0.05
C ASP A 85 -7.82 -21.91 1.40
N SER A 86 -8.94 -22.57 1.71
CA SER A 86 -9.12 -23.31 2.98
C SER A 86 -8.11 -24.46 3.18
N LYS A 87 -7.41 -24.88 2.13
CA LYS A 87 -6.36 -25.90 2.17
C LYS A 87 -4.96 -25.30 2.31
N GLY A 88 -4.85 -23.96 2.40
CA GLY A 88 -3.59 -23.25 2.47
C GLY A 88 -2.91 -23.00 1.11
N ASN A 89 -3.52 -23.37 -0.02
CA ASN A 89 -2.92 -23.13 -1.32
C ASN A 89 -3.00 -21.63 -1.66
N VAL A 90 -1.87 -21.07 -2.07
CA VAL A 90 -1.76 -19.69 -2.50
C VAL A 90 -2.10 -19.57 -3.98
N LYS A 91 -2.99 -18.63 -4.32
CA LYS A 91 -3.34 -18.23 -5.68
C LYS A 91 -3.20 -16.71 -5.80
N ALA A 92 -3.05 -16.22 -7.01
CA ALA A 92 -2.96 -14.81 -7.30
C ALA A 92 -4.20 -14.35 -8.08
N VAL A 93 -4.77 -13.23 -7.68
CA VAL A 93 -5.88 -12.56 -8.36
C VAL A 93 -5.34 -11.35 -9.09
N HIS A 94 -5.55 -11.30 -10.39
CA HIS A 94 -5.18 -10.15 -11.22
C HIS A 94 -6.36 -9.20 -11.33
N PHE A 95 -6.30 -8.11 -10.57
CA PHE A 95 -7.05 -6.90 -10.84
C PHE A 95 -6.27 -6.04 -11.83
N LEU A 96 -6.95 -5.34 -12.71
CA LEU A 96 -6.29 -4.49 -13.70
C LEU A 96 -5.78 -3.23 -13.02
N PHE A 97 -4.54 -2.88 -13.31
CA PHE A 97 -3.98 -1.57 -12.98
C PHE A 97 -4.09 -0.66 -14.20
N ASN A 98 -4.58 0.57 -14.04
CA ASN A 98 -4.77 1.53 -15.12
C ASN A 98 -4.14 2.90 -14.85
N GLY A 99 -3.08 2.93 -14.01
CA GLY A 99 -2.40 4.17 -13.64
C GLY A 99 -3.27 5.09 -12.78
N TRP A 100 -4.06 4.52 -11.85
CA TRP A 100 -5.02 5.23 -10.98
C TRP A 100 -6.08 6.02 -11.73
N ALA A 101 -6.41 5.58 -12.96
CA ALA A 101 -7.29 6.30 -13.90
C ALA A 101 -6.84 7.76 -14.15
N LYS A 102 -5.55 8.04 -14.07
CA LYS A 102 -4.95 9.38 -14.15
C LYS A 102 -3.77 9.46 -15.09
N TYR A 103 -2.87 8.50 -15.04
CA TYR A 103 -1.60 8.51 -15.79
C TYR A 103 -1.62 7.54 -16.97
N ASP A 104 -0.87 7.87 -18.02
CA ASP A 104 -0.79 7.03 -19.24
C ASP A 104 0.34 5.99 -19.21
N ASN A 105 1.33 6.15 -18.31
CA ASN A 105 2.50 5.29 -18.20
C ASN A 105 2.29 4.16 -17.17
N TRP A 106 1.55 3.14 -17.58
CA TRP A 106 1.24 1.94 -16.79
C TRP A 106 1.14 0.67 -17.66
N LYS A 107 1.34 0.79 -18.94
CA LYS A 107 1.06 -0.28 -19.91
C LYS A 107 1.98 -1.51 -19.73
N LYS A 108 3.20 -1.30 -19.26
CA LYS A 108 4.11 -2.41 -18.91
C LYS A 108 3.70 -3.10 -17.61
N ASP A 109 3.20 -2.35 -16.65
CA ASP A 109 2.84 -2.84 -15.33
C ASP A 109 1.67 -3.84 -15.38
N VAL A 110 0.82 -3.77 -16.41
CA VAL A 110 -0.28 -4.75 -16.64
C VAL A 110 0.23 -6.18 -16.81
N PHE A 111 1.43 -6.37 -17.30
CA PHE A 111 2.04 -7.70 -17.51
C PHE A 111 2.78 -8.22 -16.28
N LEU A 112 2.99 -7.38 -15.28
CA LEU A 112 3.69 -7.75 -14.05
C LEU A 112 3.04 -8.91 -13.29
N PRO A 113 1.69 -8.97 -13.09
CA PRO A 113 1.05 -10.10 -12.42
C PRO A 113 1.31 -11.44 -13.10
N GLU A 114 1.30 -11.48 -14.43
CA GLU A 114 1.60 -12.70 -15.18
C GLU A 114 3.07 -13.10 -15.01
N PHE A 115 4.00 -12.16 -15.18
CA PHE A 115 5.44 -12.39 -14.98
C PHE A 115 5.73 -12.93 -13.56
N LEU A 116 5.22 -12.28 -12.53
CA LEU A 116 5.41 -12.70 -11.15
C LEU A 116 4.88 -14.11 -10.91
N THR A 117 3.64 -14.39 -11.33
CA THR A 117 3.01 -15.69 -11.08
C THR A 117 3.67 -16.82 -11.83
N GLN A 118 4.19 -16.60 -13.05
CA GLN A 118 5.02 -17.55 -13.77
C GLN A 118 6.33 -17.82 -13.02
N THR A 119 7.00 -16.76 -12.53
CA THR A 119 8.27 -16.88 -11.80
C THR A 119 8.13 -17.69 -10.51
N ILE A 120 7.02 -17.52 -9.79
CA ILE A 120 6.78 -18.22 -8.51
C ILE A 120 5.91 -19.48 -8.65
N ASN A 121 5.58 -19.88 -9.88
CA ASN A 121 4.73 -21.03 -10.19
C ASN A 121 3.39 -21.02 -9.44
N LYS A 122 2.66 -19.90 -9.49
CA LYS A 122 1.33 -19.76 -8.89
C LYS A 122 0.27 -19.55 -9.97
N LYS A 123 -0.95 -20.02 -9.68
CA LYS A 123 -2.10 -19.81 -10.58
C LYS A 123 -2.56 -18.36 -10.53
N LEU A 124 -2.65 -17.72 -11.70
CA LEU A 124 -3.23 -16.39 -11.89
C LEU A 124 -4.71 -16.49 -12.25
N ILE A 125 -5.55 -15.68 -11.60
CA ILE A 125 -6.99 -15.62 -11.81
C ILE A 125 -7.35 -14.19 -12.20
N ALA A 126 -7.80 -13.97 -13.43
CA ALA A 126 -8.26 -12.64 -13.84
C ALA A 126 -9.59 -12.27 -13.15
N ALA A 127 -9.63 -11.14 -12.49
CA ALA A 127 -10.81 -10.61 -11.81
C ALA A 127 -11.77 -9.98 -12.82
N LYS A 128 -12.81 -10.73 -13.22
CA LYS A 128 -13.81 -10.27 -14.21
C LYS A 128 -15.20 -10.17 -13.58
N TYR A 129 -15.86 -9.04 -13.87
CA TYR A 129 -17.26 -8.80 -13.50
C TYR A 129 -18.04 -8.24 -14.70
N LYS A 130 -19.19 -8.82 -15.01
CA LYS A 130 -20.00 -8.46 -16.19
C LYS A 130 -19.16 -8.39 -17.50
N ASN A 131 -18.27 -9.37 -17.69
CA ASN A 131 -17.33 -9.49 -18.82
C ASN A 131 -16.27 -8.37 -18.93
N ARG A 132 -16.12 -7.50 -17.94
CA ARG A 132 -15.05 -6.50 -17.86
C ARG A 132 -13.99 -6.94 -16.86
N HIS A 133 -12.71 -6.68 -17.13
CA HIS A 133 -11.64 -6.85 -16.16
C HIS A 133 -11.76 -5.72 -15.13
N VAL A 134 -11.81 -6.08 -13.85
CA VAL A 134 -12.02 -5.12 -12.76
C VAL A 134 -10.71 -4.41 -12.46
N VAL A 135 -10.75 -3.09 -12.41
CA VAL A 135 -9.65 -2.23 -11.96
C VAL A 135 -9.70 -2.13 -10.44
N LEU A 136 -8.60 -2.44 -9.78
CA LEU A 136 -8.46 -2.31 -8.32
C LEU A 136 -6.98 -2.27 -7.95
N GLU A 137 -6.59 -1.25 -7.25
CA GLU A 137 -5.25 -1.12 -6.66
C GLU A 137 -5.22 -1.74 -5.25
N GLY A 138 -4.08 -2.34 -4.88
CA GLY A 138 -3.90 -2.90 -3.54
C GLY A 138 -3.95 -1.86 -2.43
N GLY A 139 -3.54 -0.62 -2.70
CA GLY A 139 -3.61 0.50 -1.75
C GLY A 139 -5.02 1.03 -1.51
N SER A 140 -5.97 0.73 -2.42
CA SER A 140 -7.38 1.12 -2.26
C SER A 140 -8.14 0.25 -1.25
N ILE A 141 -7.56 -0.86 -0.79
CA ILE A 141 -8.19 -1.81 0.14
C ILE A 141 -7.24 -2.20 1.27
N ASP A 142 -7.79 -2.49 2.45
CA ASP A 142 -7.08 -3.17 3.53
C ASP A 142 -7.99 -4.26 4.13
N VAL A 143 -7.42 -5.39 4.57
CA VAL A 143 -8.20 -6.57 4.95
C VAL A 143 -7.78 -7.13 6.29
N ASN A 144 -8.74 -7.64 7.07
CA ASN A 144 -8.46 -8.28 8.37
C ASN A 144 -8.06 -9.76 8.26
N GLY A 145 -8.06 -10.34 7.05
CA GLY A 145 -7.80 -11.77 6.84
C GLY A 145 -8.86 -12.73 7.37
N LYS A 146 -10.05 -12.22 7.78
CA LYS A 146 -11.18 -13.00 8.32
C LYS A 146 -12.47 -12.79 7.53
N GLY A 147 -12.49 -11.86 6.58
CA GLY A 147 -13.64 -11.62 5.73
C GLY A 147 -14.17 -10.18 5.78
N THR A 148 -13.52 -9.27 6.52
CA THR A 148 -13.80 -7.83 6.47
C THR A 148 -12.71 -7.11 5.67
N LEU A 149 -13.15 -6.17 4.84
CA LEU A 149 -12.35 -5.26 4.03
C LEU A 149 -12.76 -3.82 4.36
N VAL A 150 -11.80 -2.90 4.44
CA VAL A 150 -12.01 -1.46 4.50
C VAL A 150 -11.53 -0.79 3.22
N THR A 151 -12.28 0.18 2.74
CA THR A 151 -12.01 1.00 1.54
C THR A 151 -12.68 2.36 1.67
N THR A 152 -12.51 3.24 0.67
CA THR A 152 -13.16 4.56 0.64
C THR A 152 -14.15 4.67 -0.52
N GLU A 153 -15.20 5.47 -0.31
CA GLU A 153 -16.15 5.83 -1.36
C GLU A 153 -15.48 6.72 -2.41
N GLU A 154 -14.63 7.64 -1.97
CA GLU A 154 -13.89 8.55 -2.85
C GLU A 154 -13.09 7.78 -3.91
N CYS A 155 -12.37 6.73 -3.52
CA CYS A 155 -11.54 5.96 -4.47
C CYS A 155 -12.38 5.09 -5.42
N LEU A 156 -13.36 4.36 -4.89
CA LEU A 156 -14.01 3.31 -5.66
C LEU A 156 -15.36 3.70 -6.27
N LEU A 157 -16.03 4.73 -5.74
CA LEU A 157 -17.38 5.10 -6.14
C LEU A 157 -17.50 6.49 -6.79
N ASP A 158 -16.41 7.28 -6.83
CA ASP A 158 -16.44 8.55 -7.58
C ASP A 158 -16.69 8.27 -9.06
N ASP A 159 -17.68 8.94 -9.63
CA ASP A 159 -18.10 8.79 -11.03
C ASP A 159 -17.57 9.88 -11.96
N LYS A 160 -16.72 10.80 -11.45
CA LYS A 160 -16.19 11.96 -12.16
C LYS A 160 -14.68 12.04 -12.18
N ILE A 161 -14.03 11.76 -11.01
CA ILE A 161 -12.59 11.91 -10.83
C ILE A 161 -11.97 10.52 -10.72
N GLN A 162 -10.94 10.24 -11.52
CA GLN A 162 -10.17 8.99 -11.49
C GLN A 162 -11.06 7.74 -11.41
N VAL A 163 -12.05 7.64 -12.28
CA VAL A 163 -13.05 6.58 -12.28
C VAL A 163 -12.43 5.23 -12.63
N ARG A 164 -12.35 4.28 -11.67
CA ARG A 164 -11.75 2.96 -11.87
C ARG A 164 -12.66 2.04 -12.66
N ASN A 165 -13.91 1.91 -12.24
CA ASN A 165 -14.90 1.00 -12.84
C ASN A 165 -16.21 1.75 -13.11
N PRO A 166 -16.38 2.38 -14.29
CA PRO A 166 -17.56 3.18 -14.58
C PRO A 166 -18.87 2.41 -14.34
N GLY A 167 -19.76 3.01 -13.53
CA GLY A 167 -21.08 2.48 -13.21
C GLY A 167 -21.12 1.36 -12.17
N PHE A 168 -20.01 1.10 -11.45
CA PHE A 168 -20.03 0.17 -10.32
C PHE A 168 -20.70 0.81 -9.11
N SER A 169 -21.52 0.02 -8.41
CA SER A 169 -22.12 0.33 -7.12
C SER A 169 -21.39 -0.40 -5.99
N LYS A 170 -21.70 -0.06 -4.73
CA LYS A 170 -21.26 -0.83 -3.54
C LYS A 170 -21.60 -2.32 -3.66
N THR A 171 -22.77 -2.64 -4.23
CA THR A 171 -23.18 -4.03 -4.44
C THR A 171 -22.29 -4.75 -5.46
N ASP A 172 -21.95 -4.10 -6.59
CA ASP A 172 -21.07 -4.69 -7.59
C ASP A 172 -19.67 -4.97 -6.99
N TYR A 173 -19.12 -4.03 -6.23
CA TYR A 173 -17.85 -4.26 -5.51
C TYR A 173 -17.94 -5.36 -4.47
N SER A 174 -19.04 -5.44 -3.71
CA SER A 174 -19.25 -6.50 -2.72
C SER A 174 -19.28 -7.89 -3.36
N GLU A 175 -19.88 -8.04 -4.54
CA GLU A 175 -19.87 -9.29 -5.31
C GLU A 175 -18.46 -9.64 -5.81
N VAL A 176 -17.70 -8.66 -6.30
CA VAL A 176 -16.32 -8.83 -6.74
C VAL A 176 -15.44 -9.26 -5.56
N PHE A 177 -15.50 -8.54 -4.44
CA PHE A 177 -14.69 -8.84 -3.25
C PHE A 177 -15.03 -10.21 -2.65
N LYS A 178 -16.31 -10.55 -2.60
CA LYS A 178 -16.75 -11.90 -2.18
C LYS A 178 -16.20 -12.99 -3.07
N LYS A 179 -16.32 -12.81 -4.39
CA LYS A 179 -15.91 -13.83 -5.38
C LYS A 179 -14.41 -14.05 -5.42
N TYR A 180 -13.61 -12.98 -5.39
CA TYR A 180 -12.18 -13.04 -5.65
C TYR A 180 -11.31 -12.96 -4.40
N LEU A 181 -11.76 -12.30 -3.34
CA LEU A 181 -11.01 -12.09 -2.11
C LEU A 181 -11.62 -12.82 -0.90
N GLY A 182 -12.81 -13.43 -1.05
CA GLY A 182 -13.48 -14.11 0.06
C GLY A 182 -14.06 -13.17 1.12
N ILE A 183 -14.30 -11.90 0.78
CA ILE A 183 -14.82 -10.88 1.68
C ILE A 183 -16.33 -11.01 1.79
N SER A 184 -16.83 -10.99 3.03
CA SER A 184 -18.26 -11.02 3.34
C SER A 184 -18.78 -9.70 3.93
N ASN A 185 -17.88 -8.82 4.36
CA ASN A 185 -18.21 -7.55 4.98
C ASN A 185 -17.29 -6.44 4.45
N VAL A 186 -17.85 -5.32 4.01
CA VAL A 186 -17.10 -4.17 3.48
C VAL A 186 -17.43 -2.94 4.30
N ILE A 187 -16.39 -2.32 4.85
CA ILE A 187 -16.47 -1.05 5.55
C ILE A 187 -16.13 0.05 4.53
N TRP A 188 -17.06 0.97 4.33
CA TRP A 188 -16.91 2.11 3.44
C TRP A 188 -16.64 3.37 4.24
N LEU A 189 -15.41 3.88 4.17
CA LEU A 189 -15.06 5.20 4.64
C LEU A 189 -15.38 6.23 3.55
N ASN A 190 -15.42 7.52 3.89
CA ASN A 190 -15.79 8.55 2.94
C ASN A 190 -14.57 8.98 2.09
N LYS A 191 -13.79 9.95 2.54
CA LYS A 191 -12.66 10.53 1.81
C LYS A 191 -11.34 10.14 2.42
N GLY A 192 -10.29 10.07 1.58
CA GLY A 192 -8.91 9.92 2.00
C GLY A 192 -8.29 11.20 2.57
N ILE A 193 -6.95 11.22 2.65
CA ILE A 193 -6.19 12.36 3.14
C ILE A 193 -5.93 13.39 2.04
N THR A 194 -5.78 14.65 2.43
CA THR A 194 -5.41 15.74 1.52
C THR A 194 -4.01 15.53 0.95
N GLY A 195 -3.88 15.72 -0.37
CA GLY A 195 -2.62 15.54 -1.10
C GLY A 195 -2.46 14.14 -1.69
N ASP A 196 -3.34 13.20 -1.37
CA ASP A 196 -3.34 11.88 -1.97
C ASP A 196 -3.67 11.95 -3.47
N ASP A 197 -2.71 11.52 -4.28
CA ASP A 197 -2.77 11.54 -5.74
C ASP A 197 -3.60 10.39 -6.32
N THR A 198 -3.86 9.37 -5.51
CA THR A 198 -4.61 8.18 -5.89
C THR A 198 -6.12 8.35 -5.74
N HIS A 199 -6.56 9.49 -5.20
CA HIS A 199 -7.96 9.82 -4.96
C HIS A 199 -8.59 8.92 -3.89
N GLY A 200 -8.05 8.97 -2.68
CA GLY A 200 -8.66 8.36 -1.50
C GLY A 200 -8.23 6.92 -1.20
N HIS A 201 -6.97 6.55 -1.48
CA HIS A 201 -6.48 5.25 -1.03
C HIS A 201 -6.58 5.09 0.49
N VAL A 202 -7.08 3.92 0.91
CA VAL A 202 -7.32 3.65 2.34
C VAL A 202 -6.03 3.35 3.11
N ASP A 203 -4.95 2.97 2.44
CA ASP A 203 -3.67 2.63 3.07
C ASP A 203 -2.92 3.84 3.65
N ASP A 204 -3.30 5.05 3.25
CA ASP A 204 -2.87 6.29 3.89
C ASP A 204 -3.79 6.75 5.04
N LEU A 205 -4.93 6.09 5.22
CA LEU A 205 -6.02 6.52 6.09
C LEU A 205 -6.28 5.55 7.24
N CYS A 206 -6.51 4.27 6.93
CA CYS A 206 -7.02 3.29 7.88
C CYS A 206 -6.49 1.88 7.58
N ARG A 207 -5.94 1.20 8.60
CA ARG A 207 -5.29 -0.08 8.46
C ARG A 207 -5.69 -1.07 9.54
N PHE A 208 -5.88 -2.33 9.18
CA PHE A 208 -5.93 -3.40 10.17
C PHE A 208 -4.55 -3.68 10.77
N VAL A 209 -4.43 -3.65 12.09
CA VAL A 209 -3.21 -4.06 12.80
C VAL A 209 -3.30 -5.50 13.34
N ASN A 210 -4.52 -6.00 13.46
CA ASN A 210 -4.86 -7.40 13.71
C ASN A 210 -6.32 -7.64 13.26
N PRO A 211 -6.85 -8.89 13.30
CA PRO A 211 -8.20 -9.17 12.80
C PRO A 211 -9.34 -8.37 13.43
N ASN A 212 -9.15 -7.79 14.62
CA ASN A 212 -10.20 -7.14 15.39
C ASN A 212 -9.93 -5.66 15.68
N THR A 213 -8.77 -5.13 15.26
CA THR A 213 -8.36 -3.75 15.59
C THR A 213 -8.02 -2.99 14.32
N LEU A 214 -8.63 -1.83 14.14
CA LEU A 214 -8.34 -0.84 13.11
C LEU A 214 -7.55 0.32 13.71
N LEU A 215 -6.53 0.75 12.98
CA LEU A 215 -5.78 1.96 13.24
C LEU A 215 -6.20 2.99 12.19
N ILE A 216 -6.65 4.18 12.62
CA ILE A 216 -7.07 5.26 11.74
C ILE A 216 -6.33 6.55 12.06
N VAL A 217 -5.92 7.30 11.05
CA VAL A 217 -5.28 8.60 11.25
C VAL A 217 -6.28 9.65 11.73
N LYS A 218 -5.80 10.57 12.57
CA LYS A 218 -6.58 11.66 13.15
C LYS A 218 -5.82 12.98 13.06
N GLU A 219 -6.52 14.03 12.66
CA GLU A 219 -6.03 15.39 12.73
C GLU A 219 -6.76 16.15 13.84
N ASP A 220 -6.00 16.73 14.77
CA ASP A 220 -6.56 17.46 15.92
C ASP A 220 -6.68 18.98 15.64
N ASN A 221 -6.00 19.49 14.62
CA ASN A 221 -6.05 20.92 14.27
C ASN A 221 -7.24 21.23 13.36
N PRO A 222 -8.26 21.95 13.84
CA PRO A 222 -9.47 22.25 13.05
C PRO A 222 -9.23 23.19 11.86
N LYS A 223 -8.02 23.73 11.71
CA LYS A 223 -7.62 24.56 10.57
C LYS A 223 -6.91 23.75 9.48
N ASP A 224 -6.60 22.49 9.73
CA ASP A 224 -5.99 21.62 8.73
C ASP A 224 -7.07 21.05 7.80
N ASP A 225 -6.75 20.93 6.51
CA ASP A 225 -7.65 20.43 5.47
C ASP A 225 -8.10 18.99 5.73
N ASN A 226 -7.32 18.22 6.50
CA ASN A 226 -7.66 16.85 6.87
C ASN A 226 -8.68 16.75 8.01
N TYR A 227 -8.88 17.81 8.80
CA TYR A 227 -9.63 17.73 10.05
C TYR A 227 -11.04 17.16 9.87
N TYR A 228 -11.82 17.73 8.98
CA TYR A 228 -13.24 17.33 8.80
C TYR A 228 -13.37 15.93 8.21
N ASN A 229 -12.62 15.63 7.15
CA ASN A 229 -12.70 14.33 6.48
C ASN A 229 -12.27 13.18 7.40
N LEU A 230 -11.20 13.37 8.20
CA LEU A 230 -10.73 12.34 9.12
C LEU A 230 -11.67 12.12 10.31
N ASN A 231 -12.26 13.20 10.86
CA ASN A 231 -13.25 13.06 11.92
C ASN A 231 -14.51 12.35 11.43
N GLU A 232 -15.02 12.66 10.24
CA GLU A 232 -16.15 11.95 9.63
C GLU A 232 -15.88 10.45 9.50
N ASN A 233 -14.69 10.07 9.04
CA ASN A 233 -14.30 8.67 8.94
C ASN A 233 -14.21 7.98 10.31
N ILE A 234 -13.75 8.68 11.35
CA ILE A 234 -13.74 8.17 12.74
C ILE A 234 -15.17 7.96 13.24
N GLU A 235 -16.10 8.87 12.95
CA GLU A 235 -17.51 8.72 13.30
C GLU A 235 -18.14 7.49 12.62
N ILE A 236 -17.86 7.29 11.31
CA ILE A 236 -18.32 6.09 10.59
C ILE A 236 -17.85 4.81 11.32
N LEU A 237 -16.59 4.78 11.77
CA LEU A 237 -16.04 3.60 12.44
C LEU A 237 -16.67 3.28 13.80
N GLN A 238 -17.35 4.21 14.45
CA GLN A 238 -17.98 3.96 15.75
C GLN A 238 -19.16 2.96 15.67
N ASP A 239 -19.81 2.88 14.53
CA ASP A 239 -21.04 2.08 14.36
C ASP A 239 -20.86 0.82 13.50
N ILE A 240 -19.64 0.57 13.02
CA ILE A 240 -19.35 -0.60 12.18
C ILE A 240 -19.31 -1.90 12.99
N LYS A 241 -19.48 -3.00 12.25
CA LYS A 241 -19.23 -4.36 12.74
C LYS A 241 -18.33 -5.09 11.76
N LEU A 242 -17.54 -6.01 12.30
CA LEU A 242 -16.76 -6.96 11.51
C LEU A 242 -17.67 -8.11 10.99
N GLU A 243 -17.11 -8.99 10.16
CA GLU A 243 -17.79 -10.17 9.61
C GLU A 243 -18.41 -11.09 10.67
N ASN A 244 -17.88 -11.06 11.89
CA ASN A 244 -18.36 -11.85 13.03
C ASN A 244 -19.43 -11.14 13.87
N GLY A 245 -19.91 -9.95 13.43
CA GLY A 245 -20.90 -9.13 14.10
C GLY A 245 -20.39 -8.32 15.30
N LYS A 246 -19.11 -8.41 15.66
CA LYS A 246 -18.52 -7.64 16.78
C LYS A 246 -18.02 -6.28 16.29
N LYS A 247 -18.02 -5.29 17.15
CA LYS A 247 -17.34 -4.00 16.90
C LYS A 247 -15.82 -4.22 16.96
N PRO A 248 -15.05 -3.62 16.04
CA PRO A 248 -13.60 -3.59 16.16
C PRO A 248 -13.16 -2.64 17.28
N GLU A 249 -11.95 -2.84 17.76
CA GLU A 249 -11.21 -1.82 18.48
C GLU A 249 -10.70 -0.76 17.50
N ILE A 250 -10.81 0.52 17.84
CA ILE A 250 -10.35 1.63 17.02
C ILE A 250 -9.22 2.36 17.76
N ILE A 251 -8.05 2.41 17.14
CA ILE A 251 -6.90 3.13 17.64
C ILE A 251 -6.65 4.33 16.73
N THR A 252 -6.49 5.52 17.31
CA THR A 252 -6.18 6.73 16.53
C THR A 252 -4.66 6.94 16.44
N LEU A 253 -4.20 7.31 15.26
CA LEU A 253 -2.80 7.64 14.96
C LEU A 253 -2.72 9.12 14.58
N PRO A 254 -1.81 9.93 15.17
CA PRO A 254 -1.72 11.34 14.79
C PRO A 254 -1.29 11.49 13.32
N MET A 255 -1.69 12.59 12.69
CA MET A 255 -1.08 13.02 11.44
C MET A 255 0.26 13.69 11.70
N PRO A 256 1.25 13.63 10.78
CA PRO A 256 2.36 14.56 10.79
C PRO A 256 1.89 15.96 10.42
N SER A 257 2.65 16.99 10.79
CA SER A 257 2.42 18.35 10.29
C SER A 257 2.40 18.37 8.76
N ALA A 258 1.59 19.25 8.19
CA ALA A 258 1.46 19.35 6.73
C ALA A 258 2.81 19.55 6.04
N LEU A 259 3.20 18.61 5.20
CA LEU A 259 4.40 18.68 4.36
C LEU A 259 4.06 19.31 3.01
N TRP A 260 4.88 20.25 2.60
CA TRP A 260 4.71 20.96 1.33
C TRP A 260 5.98 20.89 0.49
N PHE A 261 5.84 20.61 -0.79
CA PHE A 261 6.92 20.76 -1.75
C PHE A 261 6.36 21.32 -3.06
N ASP A 262 7.07 22.28 -3.64
CA ASP A 262 6.65 22.97 -4.88
C ASP A 262 5.17 23.43 -4.88
N LYS A 263 4.73 24.03 -3.78
CA LYS A 263 3.35 24.49 -3.50
C LYS A 263 2.29 23.39 -3.46
N MET A 264 2.69 22.12 -3.49
CA MET A 264 1.78 21.00 -3.37
C MET A 264 1.88 20.39 -1.96
N ARG A 265 0.75 20.13 -1.31
CA ARG A 265 0.69 19.37 -0.06
C ARG A 265 0.95 17.91 -0.39
N LEU A 266 1.84 17.28 0.37
CA LEU A 266 2.20 15.88 0.20
C LEU A 266 1.33 14.97 1.09
N PRO A 267 0.99 13.74 0.65
CA PRO A 267 0.16 12.80 1.40
C PRO A 267 0.99 12.08 2.49
N ALA A 268 1.56 12.85 3.40
CA ALA A 268 2.34 12.29 4.50
C ALA A 268 1.43 11.64 5.53
N SER A 269 1.57 10.34 5.73
CA SER A 269 0.79 9.57 6.69
C SER A 269 1.59 8.45 7.31
N TYR A 270 1.52 8.31 8.65
CA TYR A 270 2.11 7.18 9.35
C TYR A 270 1.35 5.86 9.10
N ALA A 271 0.10 5.91 8.61
CA ALA A 271 -0.69 4.72 8.27
C ALA A 271 -0.12 3.95 7.07
N ASN A 272 0.72 4.58 6.25
CA ASN A 272 1.38 3.93 5.12
C ASN A 272 2.60 3.07 5.57
N PHE A 273 2.49 2.44 6.74
CA PHE A 273 3.50 1.50 7.26
C PHE A 273 3.43 0.15 6.53
N TYR A 274 4.57 -0.55 6.47
CA TYR A 274 4.67 -1.88 5.87
C TYR A 274 5.00 -2.94 6.94
N ILE A 275 4.24 -4.03 6.95
CA ILE A 275 4.38 -5.13 7.92
C ILE A 275 5.19 -6.25 7.28
N THR A 276 6.32 -6.62 7.91
CA THR A 276 7.09 -7.83 7.57
C THR A 276 6.89 -8.92 8.62
N ASN A 277 7.51 -10.09 8.41
CA ASN A 277 7.43 -11.19 9.38
C ASN A 277 7.99 -10.82 10.78
N GLY A 278 8.99 -9.96 10.87
CA GLY A 278 9.63 -9.61 12.14
C GLY A 278 9.76 -8.11 12.41
N SER A 279 9.34 -7.25 11.47
CA SER A 279 9.37 -5.81 11.67
C SER A 279 8.12 -5.12 11.10
N VAL A 280 7.92 -3.87 11.52
CA VAL A 280 6.99 -2.92 10.91
C VAL A 280 7.78 -1.68 10.54
N LEU A 281 7.86 -1.40 9.25
CA LEU A 281 8.53 -0.20 8.74
C LEU A 281 7.51 0.93 8.70
N VAL A 282 7.80 2.04 9.38
CA VAL A 282 6.90 3.18 9.51
C VAL A 282 7.55 4.41 8.88
N PRO A 283 6.89 5.11 7.95
CA PRO A 283 7.43 6.34 7.40
C PRO A 283 7.53 7.41 8.48
N THR A 284 8.63 8.15 8.52
CA THR A 284 8.86 9.27 9.45
C THR A 284 9.18 10.54 8.68
N PHE A 285 8.81 11.69 9.23
CA PHE A 285 8.76 12.94 8.48
C PHE A 285 9.53 14.09 9.14
N ASN A 286 10.45 13.79 10.09
CA ASN A 286 11.11 14.79 10.93
C ASN A 286 10.12 15.65 11.73
N ASP A 287 9.04 15.03 12.17
CA ASP A 287 7.92 15.66 12.86
C ASP A 287 7.89 15.32 14.34
N GLY A 288 7.35 16.21 15.15
CA GLY A 288 7.17 15.97 16.59
C GLY A 288 6.29 14.75 16.90
N ASN A 289 5.40 14.36 15.98
CA ASN A 289 4.54 13.19 16.10
C ASN A 289 5.22 11.87 15.69
N ASP A 290 6.42 11.88 15.05
CA ASP A 290 7.11 10.66 14.65
C ASP A 290 7.26 9.69 15.83
N ARG A 291 7.75 10.18 16.98
CA ARG A 291 7.92 9.34 18.18
C ARG A 291 6.60 8.79 18.72
N LYS A 292 5.55 9.60 18.70
CA LYS A 292 4.21 9.20 19.17
C LYS A 292 3.62 8.12 18.26
N ALA A 293 3.71 8.31 16.95
CA ALA A 293 3.23 7.35 15.96
C ALA A 293 3.97 5.99 16.06
N LEU A 294 5.31 6.03 16.16
CA LEU A 294 6.12 4.82 16.37
C LEU A 294 5.74 4.09 17.67
N GLY A 295 5.46 4.82 18.76
CA GLY A 295 5.01 4.25 20.03
C GLY A 295 3.67 3.52 19.89
N ILE A 296 2.66 4.19 19.32
CA ILE A 296 1.33 3.60 19.09
C ILE A 296 1.40 2.34 18.21
N ILE A 297 2.15 2.40 17.11
CA ILE A 297 2.32 1.23 16.23
C ILE A 297 3.08 0.11 16.96
N SER A 298 4.05 0.44 17.81
CA SER A 298 4.77 -0.58 18.61
C SER A 298 3.86 -1.32 19.58
N GLU A 299 2.88 -0.63 20.19
CA GLU A 299 1.87 -1.25 21.04
C GLU A 299 0.94 -2.18 20.23
N CYS A 300 0.63 -1.84 18.98
CA CYS A 300 -0.15 -2.69 18.08
C CYS A 300 0.60 -3.96 17.64
N PHE A 301 1.93 -3.93 17.61
CA PHE A 301 2.77 -5.04 17.12
C PHE A 301 3.84 -5.48 18.14
N PRO A 302 3.45 -6.00 19.32
CA PRO A 302 4.38 -6.28 20.41
C PRO A 302 5.43 -7.37 20.08
N THR A 303 5.20 -8.17 19.04
CA THR A 303 6.12 -9.22 18.59
C THR A 303 7.00 -8.83 17.41
N ARG A 304 6.89 -7.60 16.93
CA ARG A 304 7.66 -7.08 15.78
C ARG A 304 8.45 -5.84 16.18
N LYS A 305 9.62 -5.69 15.56
CA LYS A 305 10.43 -4.48 15.73
C LYS A 305 9.84 -3.35 14.88
N VAL A 306 9.39 -2.27 15.51
CA VAL A 306 8.95 -1.07 14.79
C VAL A 306 10.16 -0.20 14.45
N ILE A 307 10.32 0.14 13.17
CA ILE A 307 11.48 0.84 12.62
C ILE A 307 10.99 2.05 11.83
N GLY A 308 11.39 3.25 12.26
CA GLY A 308 11.16 4.47 11.51
C GLY A 308 12.07 4.53 10.27
N ILE A 309 11.50 4.77 9.10
CA ILE A 309 12.21 5.01 7.85
C ILE A 309 11.98 6.46 7.45
N HIS A 310 13.08 7.22 7.29
CA HIS A 310 13.00 8.62 6.87
C HIS A 310 12.35 8.73 5.47
N ALA A 311 11.19 9.38 5.40
CA ALA A 311 10.35 9.38 4.21
C ALA A 311 10.06 10.79 3.63
N VAL A 312 10.74 11.83 4.11
CA VAL A 312 10.51 13.22 3.65
C VAL A 312 10.73 13.36 2.13
N ASP A 313 11.82 12.79 1.59
CA ASP A 313 12.04 12.79 0.15
C ASP A 313 11.19 11.72 -0.57
N LEU A 314 10.91 10.60 0.12
CA LEU A 314 10.13 9.49 -0.45
C LEU A 314 8.70 9.92 -0.77
N VAL A 315 8.05 10.62 0.15
CA VAL A 315 6.64 11.07 0.00
C VAL A 315 6.44 12.09 -1.12
N TRP A 316 7.52 12.67 -1.66
CA TRP A 316 7.44 13.48 -2.88
C TRP A 316 6.95 12.67 -4.10
N GLY A 317 7.14 11.36 -4.10
CA GLY A 317 6.54 10.44 -5.09
C GLY A 317 5.06 10.18 -4.87
N LEU A 318 4.42 10.85 -3.90
CA LEU A 318 2.99 10.78 -3.55
C LEU A 318 2.55 9.42 -2.98
N GLY A 319 3.48 8.70 -2.37
CA GLY A 319 3.29 7.46 -1.63
C GLY A 319 4.52 7.14 -0.79
N THR A 320 4.41 6.17 0.12
CA THR A 320 5.52 5.75 0.96
C THR A 320 5.67 4.21 1.03
N LEU A 321 5.88 3.65 2.20
CA LEU A 321 6.37 2.28 2.37
C LEU A 321 5.38 1.20 1.94
N HIS A 322 4.10 1.35 2.28
CA HIS A 322 3.07 0.39 1.90
C HIS A 322 2.81 0.42 0.39
N CYS A 323 2.73 1.62 -0.19
CA CYS A 323 2.54 1.80 -1.63
C CYS A 323 3.64 1.15 -2.48
N LEU A 324 4.89 1.10 -1.96
CA LEU A 324 6.03 0.52 -2.66
C LEU A 324 6.11 -1.01 -2.57
N ALA A 325 5.50 -1.62 -1.57
CA ALA A 325 5.70 -3.01 -1.21
C ALA A 325 4.42 -3.84 -1.36
N HIS A 326 4.57 -5.11 -1.72
CA HIS A 326 3.47 -6.07 -1.76
C HIS A 326 3.88 -7.40 -1.12
N GLU A 327 2.95 -8.01 -0.37
CA GLU A 327 3.18 -9.29 0.28
C GLU A 327 2.97 -10.45 -0.68
N GLU A 328 3.86 -11.45 -0.61
CA GLU A 328 3.62 -12.79 -1.14
C GLU A 328 3.56 -13.75 0.04
N PRO A 329 2.39 -14.31 0.38
CA PRO A 329 2.28 -15.26 1.48
C PRO A 329 2.96 -16.59 1.15
N ALA A 330 3.57 -17.19 2.17
CA ALA A 330 4.22 -18.49 2.07
C ALA A 330 3.21 -19.65 1.91
#